data_7c54b61686c4045b801a99eb91242425
#
_entry.id   7c54b61686c4045b801a99eb91242425
#
_cell.length_a   1.000
_cell.length_b   1.000
_cell.length_c   1.000
_cell.angle_alpha   90.00
_cell.angle_beta   90.00
_cell.angle_gamma   90.00
#
_symmetry.space_group_name_H-M   'P 1'
#
loop_
_entity.id
_entity.type
_entity.pdbx_description
1 polymer ?
#
loop_
_entity_poly.entity_id
_entity_poly.type
_entity_poly.pdbx_seq_one_letter_code
_entity_poly.pdbx_strand_id
1 'polypeptide(L)'
;HKTPRRQRQMCIRDSFGLFPHRTVLENISYGLEIRGEKKQDRLDKAMESLNLVGLKGWHNNYPRELSGGMQQRVGLARAMAVEPEILIFDEPFSALDPLIRREMQDELLDIQKKLQRTMVFITHDFLEAIKMGDHIAIMKDGEISQIGTPEEIVANPVDQYVKDFCEDVPKYKVLSAGKVMRKECSEESKNLFLDKTKCIDENAKIESLIDQICEDDTSYPIISSISGELVGEIDRTIVMKSMKSK
;
A
#
# COMPACT_ATOMS: atom_id res chain seq x y z
N HIS A 1 -5.58 24.61 39.02
CA HIS A 1 -5.90 23.27 38.43
C HIS A 1 -6.43 23.38 37.01
N LYS A 2 -5.52 23.45 36.01
CA LYS A 2 -5.86 23.45 34.56
C LYS A 2 -5.28 22.26 33.85
N THR A 3 -5.38 21.03 34.41
CA THR A 3 -4.71 19.87 33.78
C THR A 3 -5.58 18.70 33.34
N PRO A 4 -6.89 18.59 33.61
CA PRO A 4 -7.61 17.34 33.24
C PRO A 4 -7.96 17.21 31.76
N ARG A 5 -8.17 18.34 31.03
CA ARG A 5 -8.68 18.28 29.65
C ARG A 5 -7.61 17.93 28.60
N ARG A 6 -6.36 18.40 28.77
CA ARG A 6 -5.23 18.07 27.88
C ARG A 6 -4.76 16.62 28.06
N GLN A 7 -4.70 16.13 29.31
CA GLN A 7 -4.34 14.72 29.57
C GLN A 7 -5.38 13.73 29.03
N ARG A 8 -6.69 14.05 29.09
CA ARG A 8 -7.72 13.20 28.49
C ARG A 8 -7.63 13.15 26.95
N GLN A 9 -7.27 14.25 26.28
CA GLN A 9 -7.06 14.27 24.84
C GLN A 9 -5.80 13.51 24.42
N MET A 10 -4.70 13.60 25.17
CA MET A 10 -3.49 12.80 24.94
C MET A 10 -3.76 11.29 25.09
N CYS A 11 -4.43 10.86 26.18
CA CYS A 11 -4.79 9.44 26.36
C CYS A 11 -5.66 8.85 25.23
N ILE A 12 -6.50 9.65 24.58
CA ILE A 12 -7.32 9.18 23.45
C ILE A 12 -6.48 9.02 22.17
N ARG A 13 -5.48 9.87 21.94
CA ARG A 13 -4.54 9.73 20.81
C ARG A 13 -3.57 8.57 21.00
N ASP A 14 -3.06 8.39 22.23
CA ASP A 14 -2.04 7.37 22.56
C ASP A 14 -2.63 5.94 22.62
N SER A 15 -3.96 5.77 22.69
CA SER A 15 -4.64 4.47 22.81
C SER A 15 -5.40 4.03 21.58
N PHE A 16 -5.08 4.55 20.39
CA PHE A 16 -5.81 4.27 19.13
C PHE A 16 -7.35 4.42 19.27
N GLY A 17 -7.80 5.29 20.18
CA GLY A 17 -9.20 5.52 20.48
C GLY A 17 -9.94 4.32 21.06
N LEU A 18 -9.24 3.33 21.60
CA LEU A 18 -9.87 2.18 22.27
C LEU A 18 -10.42 2.56 23.65
N PHE A 19 -11.51 1.93 24.02
CA PHE A 19 -12.10 2.08 25.36
C PHE A 19 -11.31 1.26 26.37
N PRO A 20 -10.58 1.89 27.34
CA PRO A 20 -9.69 1.17 28.24
C PRO A 20 -10.42 0.27 29.25
N HIS A 21 -11.69 0.52 29.49
CA HIS A 21 -12.57 -0.21 30.41
C HIS A 21 -13.39 -1.33 29.74
N ARG A 22 -13.24 -1.51 28.43
CA ARG A 22 -13.88 -2.58 27.63
C ARG A 22 -12.84 -3.58 27.19
N THR A 23 -13.24 -4.84 27.07
CA THR A 23 -12.40 -5.88 26.48
C THR A 23 -12.16 -5.62 24.98
N VAL A 24 -11.25 -6.36 24.38
CA VAL A 24 -10.98 -6.32 22.94
C VAL A 24 -12.26 -6.58 22.15
N LEU A 25 -13.00 -7.64 22.49
CA LEU A 25 -14.24 -7.99 21.79
C LEU A 25 -15.32 -6.92 21.96
N GLU A 26 -15.44 -6.33 23.15
CA GLU A 26 -16.38 -5.24 23.41
C GLU A 26 -15.98 -3.95 22.67
N ASN A 27 -14.70 -3.69 22.48
CA ASN A 27 -14.23 -2.59 21.66
C ASN A 27 -14.61 -2.79 20.18
N ILE A 28 -14.39 -3.99 19.65
CA ILE A 28 -14.70 -4.31 18.25
C ILE A 28 -16.22 -4.25 18.02
N SER A 29 -17.02 -4.82 18.91
CA SER A 29 -18.49 -4.87 18.77
C SER A 29 -19.19 -3.54 19.02
N TYR A 30 -18.48 -2.50 19.49
CA TYR A 30 -19.09 -1.24 19.92
C TYR A 30 -19.88 -0.52 18.82
N GLY A 31 -19.37 -0.49 17.58
CA GLY A 31 -20.09 0.13 16.46
C GLY A 31 -21.41 -0.56 16.15
N LEU A 32 -21.47 -1.88 16.25
CA LEU A 32 -22.66 -2.70 16.09
C LEU A 32 -23.63 -2.54 17.26
N GLU A 33 -23.11 -2.33 18.48
CA GLU A 33 -23.90 -2.01 19.67
C GLU A 33 -24.69 -0.71 19.49
N ILE A 34 -24.03 0.34 18.98
CA ILE A 34 -24.68 1.63 18.69
C ILE A 34 -25.75 1.49 17.60
N ARG A 35 -25.54 0.61 16.61
CA ARG A 35 -26.54 0.32 15.57
C ARG A 35 -27.74 -0.48 16.09
N GLY A 36 -27.72 -0.94 17.36
CA GLY A 36 -28.80 -1.69 17.97
C GLY A 36 -28.87 -3.16 17.55
N GLU A 37 -27.79 -3.71 17.00
CA GLU A 37 -27.73 -5.14 16.65
C GLU A 37 -27.83 -6.04 17.89
N LYS A 38 -28.45 -7.22 17.75
CA LYS A 38 -28.60 -8.19 18.82
C LYS A 38 -27.24 -8.61 19.37
N LYS A 39 -27.16 -8.85 20.68
CA LYS A 39 -25.90 -9.13 21.37
C LYS A 39 -25.14 -10.31 20.75
N GLN A 40 -25.83 -11.39 20.39
CA GLN A 40 -25.15 -12.55 19.81
C GLN A 40 -24.57 -12.21 18.44
N ASP A 41 -25.35 -11.64 17.54
CA ASP A 41 -24.95 -11.33 16.17
C ASP A 41 -23.73 -10.37 16.15
N ARG A 42 -23.75 -9.33 17.01
CA ARG A 42 -22.62 -8.39 17.09
C ARG A 42 -21.34 -9.00 17.64
N LEU A 43 -21.45 -9.96 18.59
CA LEU A 43 -20.27 -10.64 19.15
C LEU A 43 -19.68 -11.62 18.13
N ASP A 44 -20.52 -12.29 17.34
CA ASP A 44 -20.08 -13.21 16.29
C ASP A 44 -19.32 -12.42 15.18
N LYS A 45 -19.88 -11.31 14.69
CA LYS A 45 -19.21 -10.42 13.73
C LYS A 45 -17.89 -9.82 14.29
N ALA A 46 -17.92 -9.44 15.56
CA ALA A 46 -16.73 -8.93 16.22
C ALA A 46 -15.62 -9.99 16.34
N MET A 47 -16.01 -11.25 16.60
CA MET A 47 -15.08 -12.38 16.65
C MET A 47 -14.48 -12.70 15.29
N GLU A 48 -15.27 -12.63 14.22
CA GLU A 48 -14.79 -12.78 12.84
C GLU A 48 -13.76 -11.70 12.49
N SER A 49 -14.08 -10.43 12.80
CA SER A 49 -13.16 -9.30 12.57
C SER A 49 -11.88 -9.41 13.40
N LEU A 50 -11.99 -9.89 14.64
CA LEU A 50 -10.83 -10.17 15.51
C LEU A 50 -9.89 -11.24 14.90
N ASN A 51 -10.49 -12.31 14.36
CA ASN A 51 -9.73 -13.39 13.72
C ASN A 51 -9.07 -12.91 12.42
N LEU A 52 -9.74 -12.03 11.66
CA LEU A 52 -9.23 -11.48 10.41
C LEU A 52 -7.95 -10.66 10.61
N VAL A 53 -7.85 -9.94 11.74
CA VAL A 53 -6.64 -9.17 12.10
C VAL A 53 -5.59 -9.98 12.88
N GLY A 54 -5.73 -11.31 12.95
CA GLY A 54 -4.74 -12.19 13.57
C GLY A 54 -4.69 -12.15 15.11
N LEU A 55 -5.74 -11.66 15.76
CA LEU A 55 -5.80 -11.53 17.23
C LEU A 55 -6.65 -12.65 17.88
N LYS A 56 -6.69 -13.83 17.28
CA LYS A 56 -7.40 -15.00 17.84
C LYS A 56 -6.91 -15.30 19.26
N GLY A 57 -7.84 -15.44 20.19
CA GLY A 57 -7.57 -15.74 21.62
C GLY A 57 -7.50 -14.49 22.51
N TRP A 58 -7.42 -13.27 21.95
CA TRP A 58 -7.28 -12.03 22.71
C TRP A 58 -8.61 -11.33 23.04
N HIS A 59 -9.75 -11.98 22.77
CA HIS A 59 -11.10 -11.38 22.87
C HIS A 59 -11.44 -10.89 24.29
N ASN A 60 -10.95 -11.54 25.36
CA ASN A 60 -11.22 -11.18 26.75
C ASN A 60 -10.21 -10.20 27.36
N ASN A 61 -9.11 -9.91 26.66
CA ASN A 61 -8.07 -9.01 27.15
C ASN A 61 -8.52 -7.54 27.06
N TYR A 62 -7.89 -6.70 27.87
CA TYR A 62 -8.08 -5.25 27.84
C TYR A 62 -6.99 -4.58 27.01
N PRO A 63 -7.24 -3.36 26.47
CA PRO A 63 -6.25 -2.64 25.66
C PRO A 63 -4.88 -2.49 26.31
N ARG A 64 -4.81 -2.28 27.63
CA ARG A 64 -3.56 -2.16 28.41
C ARG A 64 -2.68 -3.42 28.39
N GLU A 65 -3.22 -4.56 28.04
CA GLU A 65 -2.52 -5.86 27.97
C GLU A 65 -1.95 -6.14 26.58
N LEU A 66 -2.20 -5.22 25.62
CA LEU A 66 -1.80 -5.31 24.22
C LEU A 66 -0.61 -4.42 23.90
N SER A 67 0.25 -4.85 22.97
CA SER A 67 1.23 -3.96 22.34
C SER A 67 0.56 -2.87 21.51
N GLY A 68 1.28 -1.80 21.15
CA GLY A 68 0.74 -0.73 20.30
C GLY A 68 0.22 -1.25 18.95
N GLY A 69 0.96 -2.13 18.28
CA GLY A 69 0.52 -2.77 17.04
C GLY A 69 -0.74 -3.61 17.21
N MET A 70 -0.86 -4.37 18.33
CA MET A 70 -2.09 -5.12 18.63
C MET A 70 -3.28 -4.19 18.88
N GLN A 71 -3.08 -3.07 19.58
CA GLN A 71 -4.14 -2.07 19.81
C GLN A 71 -4.61 -1.46 18.48
N GLN A 72 -3.70 -1.18 17.55
CA GLN A 72 -4.01 -0.70 16.22
C GLN A 72 -4.85 -1.72 15.44
N ARG A 73 -4.49 -3.02 15.49
CA ARG A 73 -5.28 -4.11 14.88
C ARG A 73 -6.68 -4.20 15.49
N VAL A 74 -6.84 -3.98 16.79
CA VAL A 74 -8.18 -3.90 17.42
C VAL A 74 -8.97 -2.71 16.87
N GLY A 75 -8.34 -1.55 16.68
CA GLY A 75 -8.96 -0.39 16.05
C GLY A 75 -9.43 -0.68 14.61
N LEU A 76 -8.60 -1.37 13.84
CA LEU A 76 -8.93 -1.82 12.48
C LEU A 76 -10.10 -2.82 12.50
N ALA A 77 -10.06 -3.86 13.35
CA ALA A 77 -11.13 -4.82 13.50
C ALA A 77 -12.46 -4.15 13.88
N ARG A 78 -12.42 -3.14 14.77
CA ARG A 78 -13.59 -2.35 15.15
C ARG A 78 -14.19 -1.59 13.97
N ALA A 79 -13.35 -1.01 13.11
CA ALA A 79 -13.79 -0.32 11.91
C ALA A 79 -14.39 -1.29 10.89
N MET A 80 -13.83 -2.50 10.76
CA MET A 80 -14.31 -3.52 9.82
C MET A 80 -15.57 -4.24 10.29
N ALA A 81 -15.77 -4.42 11.60
CA ALA A 81 -16.91 -5.15 12.16
C ALA A 81 -18.27 -4.58 11.74
N VAL A 82 -18.34 -3.27 11.47
CA VAL A 82 -19.55 -2.60 10.98
C VAL A 82 -19.76 -2.73 9.47
N GLU A 83 -18.91 -3.48 8.77
CA GLU A 83 -18.96 -3.77 7.34
C GLU A 83 -19.14 -2.50 6.48
N PRO A 84 -18.25 -1.51 6.58
CA PRO A 84 -18.35 -0.27 5.82
C PRO A 84 -18.07 -0.52 4.33
N GLU A 85 -18.67 0.26 3.45
CA GLU A 85 -18.33 0.26 2.02
C GLU A 85 -16.97 0.91 1.75
N ILE A 86 -16.63 1.95 2.54
CA ILE A 86 -15.38 2.70 2.44
C ILE A 86 -14.71 2.75 3.81
N LEU A 87 -13.42 2.41 3.84
CA LEU A 87 -12.54 2.58 5.01
C LEU A 87 -11.63 3.78 4.79
N ILE A 88 -11.57 4.68 5.78
CA ILE A 88 -10.68 5.86 5.73
C ILE A 88 -9.62 5.72 6.82
N PHE A 89 -8.37 5.84 6.42
CA PHE A 89 -7.20 5.80 7.29
C PHE A 89 -6.50 7.15 7.26
N ASP A 90 -6.33 7.77 8.42
CA ASP A 90 -5.63 9.03 8.57
C ASP A 90 -4.30 8.79 9.30
N GLU A 91 -3.20 8.81 8.54
CA GLU A 91 -1.83 8.54 9.00
C GLU A 91 -1.68 7.31 9.92
N PRO A 92 -2.20 6.13 9.54
CA PRO A 92 -2.32 5.01 10.47
C PRO A 92 -0.98 4.46 10.96
N PHE A 93 0.12 4.71 10.25
CA PHE A 93 1.43 4.14 10.58
C PHE A 93 2.44 5.17 11.10
N SER A 94 2.05 6.45 11.27
CA SER A 94 2.96 7.55 11.63
C SER A 94 3.62 7.35 13.00
N ALA A 95 2.97 6.67 13.93
CA ALA A 95 3.46 6.43 15.30
C ALA A 95 4.25 5.11 15.47
N LEU A 96 4.46 4.35 14.38
CA LEU A 96 5.12 3.04 14.42
C LEU A 96 6.60 3.14 14.05
N ASP A 97 7.41 2.29 14.68
CA ASP A 97 8.80 2.10 14.23
C ASP A 97 8.86 1.46 12.83
N PRO A 98 9.97 1.61 12.08
CA PRO A 98 10.04 1.20 10.68
C PRO A 98 9.81 -0.30 10.43
N LEU A 99 10.12 -1.18 11.39
CA LEU A 99 9.93 -2.62 11.23
C LEU A 99 8.46 -2.99 11.37
N ILE A 100 7.85 -2.56 12.47
CA ILE A 100 6.42 -2.79 12.75
C ILE A 100 5.55 -2.12 11.68
N ARG A 101 5.95 -0.94 11.18
CA ARG A 101 5.27 -0.25 10.08
C ARG A 101 5.17 -1.14 8.83
N ARG A 102 6.29 -1.76 8.41
CA ARG A 102 6.29 -2.66 7.23
C ARG A 102 5.38 -3.86 7.43
N GLU A 103 5.46 -4.50 8.58
CA GLU A 103 4.61 -5.65 8.92
C GLU A 103 3.13 -5.26 8.86
N MET A 104 2.75 -4.14 9.45
CA MET A 104 1.36 -3.64 9.46
C MET A 104 0.85 -3.27 8.08
N GLN A 105 1.70 -2.70 7.22
CA GLN A 105 1.38 -2.42 5.82
C GLN A 105 1.10 -3.70 5.04
N ASP A 106 1.97 -4.70 5.18
CA ASP A 106 1.80 -6.00 4.49
C ASP A 106 0.52 -6.71 4.94
N GLU A 107 0.25 -6.71 6.25
CA GLU A 107 -1.00 -7.25 6.78
C GLU A 107 -2.24 -6.51 6.28
N LEU A 108 -2.20 -5.18 6.20
CA LEU A 108 -3.33 -4.40 5.70
C LEU A 108 -3.58 -4.67 4.21
N LEU A 109 -2.53 -4.84 3.41
CA LEU A 109 -2.66 -5.27 2.01
C LEU A 109 -3.28 -6.66 1.89
N ASP A 110 -2.91 -7.60 2.76
CA ASP A 110 -3.50 -8.94 2.77
C ASP A 110 -4.97 -8.93 3.23
N ILE A 111 -5.33 -8.05 4.15
CA ILE A 111 -6.72 -7.82 4.56
C ILE A 111 -7.50 -7.21 3.40
N GLN A 112 -6.95 -6.21 2.72
CA GLN A 112 -7.57 -5.55 1.56
C GLN A 112 -7.89 -6.55 0.44
N LYS A 113 -6.94 -7.44 0.10
CA LYS A 113 -7.14 -8.51 -0.89
C LYS A 113 -8.30 -9.44 -0.52
N LYS A 114 -8.49 -9.73 0.77
CA LYS A 114 -9.58 -10.59 1.27
C LYS A 114 -10.92 -9.88 1.28
N LEU A 115 -10.94 -8.61 1.69
CA LEU A 115 -12.17 -7.84 1.85
C LEU A 115 -12.66 -7.22 0.54
N GLN A 116 -11.76 -6.87 -0.38
CA GLN A 116 -12.04 -6.17 -1.65
C GLN A 116 -12.90 -4.91 -1.45
N ARG A 117 -12.62 -4.15 -0.40
CA ARG A 117 -13.31 -2.90 -0.07
C ARG A 117 -12.50 -1.69 -0.52
N THR A 118 -13.19 -0.59 -0.80
CA THR A 118 -12.53 0.68 -1.08
C THR A 118 -11.87 1.22 0.18
N MET A 119 -10.57 1.51 0.09
CA MET A 119 -9.80 2.12 1.17
C MET A 119 -9.26 3.46 0.72
N VAL A 120 -9.45 4.50 1.53
CA VAL A 120 -8.85 5.81 1.35
C VAL A 120 -7.75 5.98 2.39
N PHE A 121 -6.54 6.21 1.92
CA PHE A 121 -5.34 6.30 2.76
C PHE A 121 -4.80 7.72 2.72
N ILE A 122 -4.65 8.37 3.87
CA ILE A 122 -4.00 9.67 3.99
C ILE A 122 -2.64 9.43 4.63
N THR A 123 -1.59 9.84 3.96
CA THR A 123 -0.20 9.73 4.44
C THR A 123 0.64 10.89 3.90
N HIS A 124 1.68 11.26 4.61
CA HIS A 124 2.72 12.18 4.14
C HIS A 124 3.96 11.44 3.61
N ASP A 125 3.99 10.11 3.69
CA ASP A 125 5.06 9.26 3.17
C ASP A 125 4.69 8.76 1.77
N PHE A 126 5.41 9.26 0.76
CA PHE A 126 5.13 8.91 -0.63
C PHE A 126 5.45 7.44 -0.97
N LEU A 127 6.46 6.85 -0.34
CA LEU A 127 6.77 5.42 -0.52
C LEU A 127 5.65 4.54 0.05
N GLU A 128 5.03 4.98 1.14
CA GLU A 128 3.85 4.34 1.69
C GLU A 128 2.66 4.43 0.72
N ALA A 129 2.40 5.62 0.14
CA ALA A 129 1.36 5.80 -0.87
C ALA A 129 1.58 4.89 -2.09
N ILE A 130 2.82 4.77 -2.58
CA ILE A 130 3.20 3.87 -3.69
C ILE A 130 2.93 2.41 -3.35
N LYS A 131 3.25 1.98 -2.11
CA LYS A 131 3.07 0.60 -1.68
C LYS A 131 1.61 0.21 -1.49
N MET A 132 0.79 1.15 -0.99
CA MET A 132 -0.57 0.88 -0.55
C MET A 132 -1.63 1.20 -1.61
N GLY A 133 -1.38 2.18 -2.49
CA GLY A 133 -2.41 2.74 -3.37
C GLY A 133 -2.41 2.19 -4.79
N ASP A 134 -3.58 1.82 -5.30
CA ASP A 134 -3.79 1.60 -6.73
C ASP A 134 -3.79 2.93 -7.48
N HIS A 135 -4.31 3.98 -6.83
CA HIS A 135 -4.29 5.38 -7.30
C HIS A 135 -3.82 6.30 -6.19
N ILE A 136 -3.02 7.29 -6.54
CA ILE A 136 -2.50 8.30 -5.63
C ILE A 136 -3.02 9.68 -6.07
N ALA A 137 -3.48 10.48 -5.11
CA ALA A 137 -3.77 11.90 -5.29
C ALA A 137 -2.76 12.72 -4.49
N ILE A 138 -1.94 13.52 -5.17
CA ILE A 138 -1.00 14.43 -4.52
C ILE A 138 -1.68 15.77 -4.34
N MET A 139 -1.70 16.25 -3.10
CA MET A 139 -2.34 17.51 -2.72
C MET A 139 -1.28 18.56 -2.35
N LYS A 140 -1.54 19.81 -2.78
CA LYS A 140 -0.75 20.99 -2.43
C LYS A 140 -1.69 22.16 -2.16
N ASP A 141 -1.49 22.86 -1.05
CA ASP A 141 -2.25 24.07 -0.69
C ASP A 141 -3.78 23.89 -0.72
N GLY A 142 -4.26 22.66 -0.41
CA GLY A 142 -5.69 22.33 -0.40
C GLY A 142 -6.27 21.94 -1.78
N GLU A 143 -5.47 21.94 -2.82
CA GLU A 143 -5.84 21.52 -4.17
C GLU A 143 -5.14 20.22 -4.57
N ILE A 144 -5.73 19.51 -5.53
CA ILE A 144 -5.11 18.31 -6.10
C ILE A 144 -4.16 18.73 -7.22
N SER A 145 -2.86 18.44 -7.05
CA SER A 145 -1.83 18.70 -8.05
C SER A 145 -1.82 17.63 -9.14
N GLN A 146 -1.87 16.35 -8.75
CA GLN A 146 -1.90 15.23 -9.68
C GLN A 146 -2.66 14.04 -9.10
N ILE A 147 -3.38 13.31 -9.96
CA ILE A 147 -3.96 12.00 -9.68
C ILE A 147 -3.46 11.01 -10.74
N GLY A 148 -3.11 9.81 -10.32
CA GLY A 148 -2.71 8.72 -11.22
C GLY A 148 -2.32 7.47 -10.48
N THR A 149 -1.97 6.43 -11.21
CA THR A 149 -1.31 5.26 -10.66
C THR A 149 0.08 5.63 -10.14
N PRO A 150 0.68 4.88 -9.20
CA PRO A 150 2.05 5.10 -8.76
C PRO A 150 3.02 5.23 -9.93
N GLU A 151 2.86 4.39 -10.95
CA GLU A 151 3.70 4.39 -12.13
C GLU A 151 3.54 5.65 -12.99
N GLU A 152 2.32 6.12 -13.19
CA GLU A 152 2.05 7.34 -13.97
C GLU A 152 2.65 8.57 -13.30
N ILE A 153 2.53 8.68 -11.98
CA ILE A 153 3.06 9.80 -11.22
C ILE A 153 4.60 9.81 -11.26
N VAL A 154 5.23 8.66 -11.07
CA VAL A 154 6.70 8.54 -11.08
C VAL A 154 7.28 8.73 -12.49
N ALA A 155 6.58 8.25 -13.54
CA ALA A 155 7.03 8.39 -14.92
C ALA A 155 6.85 9.82 -15.46
N ASN A 156 5.74 10.47 -15.12
CA ASN A 156 5.30 11.74 -15.70
C ASN A 156 4.81 12.72 -14.61
N PRO A 157 5.70 13.24 -13.74
CA PRO A 157 5.31 14.25 -12.76
C PRO A 157 4.87 15.54 -13.44
N VAL A 158 3.71 16.08 -13.04
CA VAL A 158 3.07 17.23 -13.70
C VAL A 158 3.79 18.54 -13.43
N ASP A 159 4.41 18.70 -12.27
CA ASP A 159 5.12 19.90 -11.84
C ASP A 159 6.37 19.56 -11.00
N GLN A 160 7.10 20.60 -10.59
CA GLN A 160 8.31 20.44 -9.78
C GLN A 160 7.99 19.88 -8.38
N TYR A 161 6.83 20.25 -7.81
CA TYR A 161 6.41 19.74 -6.48
C TYR A 161 6.21 18.23 -6.50
N VAL A 162 5.48 17.71 -7.50
CA VAL A 162 5.31 16.24 -7.66
C VAL A 162 6.64 15.57 -7.96
N LYS A 163 7.51 16.21 -8.76
CA LYS A 163 8.84 15.67 -9.07
C LYS A 163 9.71 15.52 -7.83
N ASP A 164 9.64 16.47 -6.90
CA ASP A 164 10.40 16.42 -5.64
C ASP A 164 9.95 15.23 -4.78
N PHE A 165 8.66 14.88 -4.74
CA PHE A 165 8.16 13.65 -4.10
C PHE A 165 8.70 12.38 -4.74
N CYS A 166 8.94 12.40 -6.06
CA CYS A 166 9.42 11.23 -6.80
C CYS A 166 10.95 11.07 -6.75
N GLU A 167 11.69 12.04 -6.20
CA GLU A 167 13.16 12.05 -6.27
C GLU A 167 13.78 10.84 -5.54
N ASP A 168 13.25 10.50 -4.35
CA ASP A 168 13.75 9.39 -3.52
C ASP A 168 13.13 8.03 -3.87
N VAL A 169 12.24 7.98 -4.87
CA VAL A 169 11.58 6.74 -5.27
C VAL A 169 12.54 5.86 -6.07
N PRO A 170 12.78 4.60 -5.67
CA PRO A 170 13.52 3.66 -6.48
C PRO A 170 12.70 3.28 -7.72
N LYS A 171 12.95 3.97 -8.83
CA LYS A 171 12.16 3.88 -10.08
C LYS A 171 12.01 2.45 -10.60
N TYR A 172 13.04 1.63 -10.45
CA TYR A 172 13.02 0.22 -10.85
C TYR A 172 11.97 -0.63 -10.14
N LYS A 173 11.53 -0.22 -8.92
CA LYS A 173 10.44 -0.90 -8.18
C LYS A 173 9.05 -0.54 -8.66
N VAL A 174 8.91 0.62 -9.27
CA VAL A 174 7.61 1.19 -9.63
C VAL A 174 7.32 1.05 -11.11
N LEU A 175 8.33 1.33 -11.96
CA LEU A 175 8.16 1.39 -13.40
C LEU A 175 8.15 -0.02 -14.04
N SER A 176 7.34 -0.17 -15.08
CA SER A 176 7.32 -1.34 -15.97
C SER A 176 8.32 -1.18 -17.11
N ALA A 177 8.60 -2.30 -17.77
CA ALA A 177 9.48 -2.36 -18.94
C ALA A 177 8.99 -1.43 -20.06
N GLY A 178 7.71 -1.37 -20.31
CA GLY A 178 7.10 -0.51 -21.33
C GLY A 178 7.29 1.00 -21.10
N LYS A 179 7.50 1.42 -19.84
CA LYS A 179 7.73 2.85 -19.51
C LYS A 179 9.17 3.29 -19.70
N VAL A 180 10.11 2.38 -19.68
CA VAL A 180 11.55 2.69 -19.78
C VAL A 180 12.19 2.20 -21.07
N MET A 181 11.52 1.31 -21.80
CA MET A 181 12.02 0.70 -23.03
C MET A 181 12.47 1.74 -24.06
N ARG A 182 13.37 1.34 -24.94
CA ARG A 182 13.68 2.02 -26.19
C ARG A 182 12.66 1.59 -27.26
N LYS A 183 12.05 2.52 -27.97
CA LYS A 183 11.06 2.23 -29.02
C LYS A 183 11.71 1.70 -30.30
N GLU A 184 12.94 2.10 -30.58
CA GLU A 184 13.71 1.60 -31.71
C GLU A 184 14.33 0.27 -31.32
N CYS A 185 14.05 -0.79 -32.07
CA CYS A 185 14.51 -2.13 -31.82
C CYS A 185 15.75 -2.44 -32.69
N SER A 186 16.78 -2.99 -32.08
CA SER A 186 17.96 -3.52 -32.75
C SER A 186 17.63 -4.78 -33.59
N GLU A 187 18.50 -5.14 -34.53
CA GLU A 187 18.35 -6.39 -35.27
C GLU A 187 18.44 -7.62 -34.38
N GLU A 188 19.23 -7.55 -33.31
CA GLU A 188 19.32 -8.60 -32.30
C GLU A 188 17.97 -8.83 -31.61
N SER A 189 17.32 -7.76 -31.12
CA SER A 189 16.01 -7.81 -30.49
C SER A 189 14.93 -8.32 -31.43
N LYS A 190 14.94 -7.91 -32.71
CA LYS A 190 14.02 -8.43 -33.73
C LYS A 190 14.21 -9.93 -34.00
N ASN A 191 15.44 -10.40 -34.01
CA ASN A 191 15.73 -11.83 -34.16
C ASN A 191 15.26 -12.64 -32.95
N LEU A 192 15.49 -12.11 -31.72
CA LEU A 192 15.01 -12.73 -30.49
C LEU A 192 13.49 -12.73 -30.39
N PHE A 193 12.79 -11.78 -30.98
CA PHE A 193 11.32 -11.73 -31.02
C PHE A 193 10.72 -12.97 -31.69
N LEU A 194 11.43 -13.66 -32.57
CA LEU A 194 10.99 -14.92 -33.16
C LEU A 194 10.91 -16.05 -32.13
N ASP A 195 11.72 -15.97 -31.09
CA ASP A 195 11.66 -16.85 -29.91
C ASP A 195 10.84 -16.21 -28.81
N LYS A 196 9.53 -16.45 -28.81
CA LYS A 196 8.58 -15.85 -27.85
C LYS A 196 8.92 -16.12 -26.39
N THR A 197 9.75 -17.12 -26.09
CA THR A 197 10.16 -17.41 -24.69
C THR A 197 11.13 -16.39 -24.14
N LYS A 198 11.76 -15.60 -25.01
CA LYS A 198 12.71 -14.54 -24.66
C LYS A 198 12.10 -13.13 -24.69
N CYS A 199 10.82 -13.04 -25.02
CA CYS A 199 10.09 -11.76 -25.01
C CYS A 199 9.69 -11.35 -23.59
N ILE A 200 9.77 -10.06 -23.31
CA ILE A 200 9.35 -9.46 -22.04
C ILE A 200 8.04 -8.74 -22.25
N ASP A 201 7.09 -8.94 -21.34
CA ASP A 201 5.82 -8.23 -21.35
C ASP A 201 6.01 -6.74 -20.98
N GLU A 202 5.33 -5.83 -21.65
CA GLU A 202 5.43 -4.38 -21.40
C GLU A 202 5.06 -3.99 -19.98
N ASN A 203 4.19 -4.76 -19.30
CA ASN A 203 3.75 -4.51 -17.93
C ASN A 203 4.67 -5.17 -16.87
N ALA A 204 5.68 -5.94 -17.30
CA ALA A 204 6.61 -6.56 -16.37
C ALA A 204 7.38 -5.47 -15.58
N LYS A 205 7.43 -5.60 -14.24
CA LYS A 205 8.17 -4.66 -13.39
C LYS A 205 9.67 -4.83 -13.58
N ILE A 206 10.40 -3.71 -13.67
CA ILE A 206 11.87 -3.73 -13.85
C ILE A 206 12.54 -4.53 -12.75
N GLU A 207 12.07 -4.42 -11.50
CA GLU A 207 12.61 -5.18 -10.36
C GLU A 207 12.67 -6.69 -10.62
N SER A 208 11.65 -7.26 -11.25
CA SER A 208 11.60 -8.69 -11.58
C SER A 208 12.49 -9.10 -12.75
N LEU A 209 13.02 -8.14 -13.51
CA LEU A 209 13.82 -8.35 -14.69
C LEU A 209 15.33 -8.13 -14.45
N ILE A 210 15.69 -7.59 -13.29
CA ILE A 210 17.09 -7.20 -12.98
C ILE A 210 18.05 -8.37 -13.17
N ASP A 211 17.77 -9.51 -12.56
CA ASP A 211 18.63 -10.67 -12.61
C ASP A 211 18.78 -11.16 -14.05
N GLN A 212 17.68 -11.31 -14.77
CA GLN A 212 17.67 -11.77 -16.15
C GLN A 212 18.45 -10.84 -17.10
N ILE A 213 18.24 -9.52 -17.01
CA ILE A 213 18.81 -8.55 -17.94
C ILE A 213 20.25 -8.18 -17.57
N CYS A 214 20.63 -8.30 -16.30
CA CYS A 214 21.97 -7.96 -15.84
C CYS A 214 22.99 -9.11 -15.97
N GLU A 215 22.55 -10.33 -16.26
CA GLU A 215 23.42 -11.49 -16.46
C GLU A 215 24.22 -11.42 -17.78
N ASP A 216 23.65 -10.81 -18.81
CA ASP A 216 24.28 -10.63 -20.11
C ASP A 216 24.05 -9.23 -20.68
N ASP A 217 24.69 -8.91 -21.83
CA ASP A 217 24.52 -7.62 -22.52
C ASP A 217 23.48 -7.71 -23.66
N THR A 218 22.57 -8.69 -23.60
CA THR A 218 21.55 -8.92 -24.63
C THR A 218 20.46 -7.85 -24.56
N SER A 219 19.98 -7.40 -25.74
CA SER A 219 18.80 -6.53 -25.84
C SER A 219 17.55 -7.38 -25.99
N TYR A 220 16.70 -7.39 -24.97
CA TYR A 220 15.48 -8.18 -24.93
C TYR A 220 14.30 -7.46 -25.58
N PRO A 221 13.53 -8.14 -26.46
CA PRO A 221 12.34 -7.58 -27.08
C PRO A 221 11.20 -7.45 -26.08
N ILE A 222 10.51 -6.31 -26.12
CA ILE A 222 9.31 -6.04 -25.33
C ILE A 222 8.09 -6.19 -26.22
N ILE A 223 7.11 -6.95 -25.75
CA ILE A 223 5.85 -7.20 -26.44
C ILE A 223 4.68 -6.53 -25.74
N SER A 224 3.71 -6.08 -26.52
CA SER A 224 2.45 -5.61 -26.00
C SER A 224 1.67 -6.75 -25.37
N SER A 225 1.18 -6.53 -24.15
CA SER A 225 0.32 -7.48 -23.41
C SER A 225 -1.00 -7.75 -24.14
N ILE A 226 -1.45 -6.81 -24.99
CA ILE A 226 -2.75 -6.89 -25.68
C ILE A 226 -2.60 -7.54 -27.06
N SER A 227 -1.66 -7.05 -27.89
CA SER A 227 -1.52 -7.48 -29.28
C SER A 227 -0.44 -8.55 -29.48
N GLY A 228 0.48 -8.72 -28.54
CA GLY A 228 1.64 -9.59 -28.67
C GLY A 228 2.66 -9.09 -29.70
N GLU A 229 2.52 -7.85 -30.17
CA GLU A 229 3.44 -7.24 -31.14
C GLU A 229 4.67 -6.67 -30.43
N LEU A 230 5.76 -6.56 -31.17
CA LEU A 230 7.00 -5.94 -30.69
C LEU A 230 6.81 -4.43 -30.55
N VAL A 231 6.91 -3.91 -29.33
CA VAL A 231 6.70 -2.48 -29.00
C VAL A 231 7.99 -1.74 -28.64
N GLY A 232 9.05 -2.46 -28.34
CA GLY A 232 10.34 -1.88 -27.97
C GLY A 232 11.37 -2.90 -27.55
N GLU A 233 12.48 -2.43 -26.99
CA GLU A 233 13.51 -3.26 -26.41
C GLU A 233 14.01 -2.71 -25.08
N ILE A 234 14.57 -3.59 -24.25
CA ILE A 234 15.21 -3.23 -22.98
C ILE A 234 16.57 -3.93 -22.88
N ASP A 235 17.58 -3.22 -22.39
CA ASP A 235 18.91 -3.73 -22.18
C ASP A 235 19.41 -3.38 -20.76
N ARG A 236 20.58 -3.94 -20.40
CA ARG A 236 21.23 -3.68 -19.12
C ARG A 236 21.44 -2.19 -18.86
N THR A 237 21.76 -1.40 -19.89
CA THR A 237 22.02 0.04 -19.74
C THR A 237 20.75 0.78 -19.30
N ILE A 238 19.59 0.43 -19.84
CA ILE A 238 18.28 1.01 -19.49
C ILE A 238 17.93 0.65 -18.05
N VAL A 239 18.07 -0.64 -17.68
CA VAL A 239 17.81 -1.11 -16.31
C VAL A 239 18.73 -0.40 -15.31
N MET A 240 20.04 -0.38 -15.55
CA MET A 240 21.01 0.29 -14.69
C MET A 240 20.74 1.81 -14.56
N LYS A 241 20.21 2.44 -15.61
CA LYS A 241 19.82 3.85 -15.58
C LYS A 241 18.59 4.09 -14.70
N SER A 242 17.64 3.16 -14.70
CA SER A 242 16.45 3.21 -13.83
C SER A 242 16.78 2.96 -12.36
N MET A 243 17.88 2.26 -12.06
CA MET A 243 18.36 2.00 -10.70
C MET A 243 19.13 3.19 -10.09
N LYS A 244 19.66 4.10 -10.92
CA LYS A 244 20.34 5.30 -10.43
C LYS A 244 19.28 6.30 -9.96
N SER A 245 19.04 6.34 -8.66
CA SER A 245 18.52 7.55 -7.98
C SER A 245 19.58 8.64 -8.15
N LYS A 246 19.18 9.87 -8.51
CA LYS A 246 20.13 10.99 -8.50
C LYS A 246 20.52 11.31 -7.09
#